data_453607eac62a2a909d2fbdfc2faa7796
#
_entry.id   453607eac62a2a909d2fbdfc2faa7796
#
_cell.length_a   1.000
_cell.length_b   1.000
_cell.length_c   1.000
_cell.angle_alpha   90.00
_cell.angle_beta   90.00
_cell.angle_gamma   90.00
#
_symmetry.space_group_name_H-M   'P 1'
#
loop_
_entity.id
_entity.type
_entity.pdbx_description
1 polymer ?
#
loop_
_entity_poly.entity_id
_entity_poly.type
_entity_poly.pdbx_seq_one_letter_code
_entity_poly.pdbx_strand_id
1 'polypeptide(L)'
;MSVNKVILVGRLGRDPETRYTSAGHAVANFSVATDESYKDRNGERQKRTEWHKIVVWGKQAEIAQQYLEKGSLVFIDRKSVV
;
A
#
# COMPACT_ATOMS: atom_id res chain seq x y z
N MET A 1 -18.77 -17.54 -10.75
CA MET A 1 -18.26 -16.75 -9.62
C MET A 1 -16.88 -16.20 -9.97
N SER A 2 -16.65 -14.94 -9.74
CA SER A 2 -15.37 -14.31 -9.99
C SER A 2 -14.75 -13.83 -8.68
N VAL A 3 -13.44 -13.94 -8.59
CA VAL A 3 -12.67 -13.38 -7.47
C VAL A 3 -11.74 -12.32 -8.05
N ASN A 4 -11.83 -11.12 -7.50
CA ASN A 4 -10.99 -10.00 -7.92
C ASN A 4 -10.47 -9.31 -6.67
N LYS A 5 -9.27 -9.68 -6.25
CA LYS A 5 -8.74 -9.31 -4.97
C LYS A 5 -7.24 -9.05 -5.07
N VAL A 6 -6.78 -8.00 -4.40
CA VAL A 6 -5.36 -7.66 -4.31
C VAL A 6 -4.93 -7.73 -2.86
N ILE A 7 -3.88 -8.49 -2.59
CA ILE A 7 -3.28 -8.61 -1.27
C ILE A 7 -1.84 -8.14 -1.35
N LEU A 8 -1.48 -7.17 -0.51
CA LEU A 8 -0.13 -6.62 -0.43
C LEU A 8 0.35 -6.66 1.02
N VAL A 9 1.59 -7.08 1.19
CA VAL A 9 2.29 -6.99 2.47
C VAL A 9 3.59 -6.25 2.22
N GLY A 10 3.77 -5.11 2.86
CA GLY A 10 4.95 -4.29 2.63
C GLY A 10 5.07 -3.17 3.64
N ARG A 11 6.03 -2.28 3.41
CA ARG A 11 6.31 -1.16 4.30
C ARG A 11 6.04 0.17 3.62
N LEU A 12 5.56 1.14 4.40
CA LEU A 12 5.35 2.49 3.92
C LEU A 12 6.68 3.17 3.64
N GLY A 13 6.77 3.85 2.49
CA GLY A 13 7.94 4.61 2.10
C GLY A 13 8.02 5.97 2.76
N ARG A 14 6.90 6.52 3.19
CA ARG A 14 6.79 7.79 3.90
C ARG A 14 5.49 7.81 4.69
N ASP A 15 5.33 8.84 5.54
CA ASP A 15 4.10 9.01 6.30
C ASP A 15 2.90 9.20 5.36
N PRO A 16 1.71 8.66 5.72
CA PRO A 16 0.51 8.89 4.92
C PRO A 16 0.16 10.37 4.82
N GLU A 17 -0.25 10.80 3.64
CA GLU A 17 -0.81 12.13 3.43
C GLU A 17 -2.33 12.06 3.54
N THR A 18 -2.90 12.88 4.41
CA THR A 18 -4.34 12.91 4.63
C THR A 18 -4.91 14.22 4.14
N ARG A 19 -6.01 14.13 3.40
CA ARG A 19 -6.77 15.27 2.91
C ARG A 19 -8.23 15.08 3.24
N TYR A 20 -8.96 16.18 3.26
CA TYR A 20 -10.41 16.17 3.41
C TYR A 20 -11.04 16.71 2.14
N THR A 21 -12.06 16.01 1.65
CA THR A 21 -12.83 16.48 0.49
C THR A 21 -13.71 17.67 0.91
N SER A 22 -14.28 18.36 -0.07
CA SER A 22 -15.22 19.46 0.20
C SER A 22 -16.45 19.01 0.99
N ALA A 23 -16.81 17.73 0.90
CA ALA A 23 -17.89 17.13 1.68
C ALA A 23 -17.46 16.67 3.09
N GLY A 24 -16.20 16.88 3.47
CA GLY A 24 -15.68 16.52 4.78
C GLY A 24 -15.22 15.08 4.94
N HIS A 25 -15.07 14.34 3.85
CA HIS A 25 -14.58 12.96 3.90
C HIS A 25 -13.07 12.92 3.92
N ALA A 26 -12.50 12.10 4.80
CA ALA A 26 -11.06 11.88 4.87
C ALA A 26 -10.58 10.99 3.73
N VAL A 27 -9.44 11.35 3.15
CA VAL A 27 -8.77 10.55 2.11
C VAL A 27 -7.29 10.48 2.48
N ALA A 28 -6.73 9.29 2.60
CA ALA A 28 -5.32 9.11 2.87
C ALA A 28 -4.63 8.45 1.70
N ASN A 29 -3.45 8.97 1.35
CA ASN A 29 -2.59 8.44 0.29
C ASN A 29 -1.27 7.99 0.90
N PHE A 30 -0.82 6.82 0.54
CA PHE A 30 0.50 6.35 0.91
C PHE A 30 1.04 5.36 -0.11
N SER A 31 2.35 5.13 -0.06
CA SER A 31 3.01 4.17 -0.94
C SER A 31 3.54 3.02 -0.12
N VAL A 32 3.35 1.81 -0.62
CA VAL A 32 3.81 0.57 0.02
C VAL A 32 4.84 -0.09 -0.88
N ALA A 33 6.00 -0.40 -0.30
CA ALA A 33 7.06 -1.12 -1.01
C ALA A 33 6.92 -2.62 -0.75
N THR A 34 6.92 -3.40 -1.81
CA THR A 34 7.00 -4.85 -1.74
C THR A 34 8.29 -5.31 -2.37
N ASP A 35 8.98 -6.25 -1.73
CA ASP A 35 10.25 -6.77 -2.19
C ASP A 35 10.08 -8.17 -2.75
N GLU A 36 10.68 -8.42 -3.91
CA GLU A 36 10.78 -9.74 -4.50
C GLU A 36 12.22 -10.13 -4.67
N SER A 37 12.54 -11.38 -4.37
CA SER A 37 13.85 -11.97 -4.66
C SER A 37 13.70 -13.01 -5.76
N TYR A 38 14.59 -12.97 -6.75
CA TYR A 38 14.60 -13.96 -7.81
C TYR A 38 16.04 -14.30 -8.21
N LYS A 39 16.22 -15.46 -8.80
CA LYS A 39 17.51 -15.83 -9.38
C LYS A 39 17.53 -15.45 -10.86
N ASP A 40 18.60 -14.77 -11.27
CA ASP A 40 18.77 -14.44 -12.66
C ASP A 40 19.35 -15.66 -13.45
N ARG A 41 19.65 -15.45 -14.72
CA ARG A 41 20.18 -16.49 -15.60
C ARG A 41 21.54 -17.03 -15.14
N ASN A 42 22.30 -16.22 -14.43
CA ASN A 42 23.63 -16.59 -13.93
C ASN A 42 23.57 -17.25 -12.55
N GLY A 43 22.37 -17.48 -12.02
CA GLY A 43 22.19 -18.06 -10.71
C GLY A 43 22.39 -17.08 -9.55
N GLU A 44 22.59 -15.81 -9.85
CA GLU A 44 22.74 -14.77 -8.83
C GLU A 44 21.38 -14.32 -8.31
N ARG A 45 21.30 -14.08 -7.01
CA ARG A 45 20.07 -13.59 -6.39
C ARG A 45 19.94 -12.10 -6.62
N GLN A 46 18.83 -11.71 -7.21
CA GLN A 46 18.47 -10.33 -7.44
C GLN A 46 17.30 -9.93 -6.56
N LYS A 47 17.28 -8.68 -6.16
CA LYS A 47 16.19 -8.12 -5.35
C LYS A 47 15.53 -7.02 -6.15
N ARG A 48 14.21 -7.04 -6.17
CA ARG A 48 13.41 -6.05 -6.87
C ARG A 48 12.39 -5.46 -5.90
N THR A 49 12.32 -4.14 -5.87
CA THR A 49 11.33 -3.42 -5.07
C THR A 49 10.28 -2.83 -5.99
N GLU A 50 9.03 -3.06 -5.66
CA GLU A 50 7.90 -2.51 -6.39
C GLU A 50 7.10 -1.60 -5.46
N TRP A 51 6.74 -0.41 -5.96
CA TRP A 51 6.00 0.59 -5.21
C TRP A 51 4.54 0.58 -5.62
N HIS A 52 3.66 0.48 -4.63
CA HIS A 52 2.22 0.48 -4.85
C HIS A 52 1.62 1.73 -4.23
N LYS A 53 0.82 2.45 -5.01
CA LYS A 53 0.09 3.62 -4.54
C LYS A 53 -1.23 3.18 -3.94
N ILE A 54 -1.47 3.56 -2.70
CA ILE A 54 -2.68 3.17 -1.96
C ILE A 54 -3.47 4.42 -1.62
N VAL A 55 -4.78 4.34 -1.84
CA VAL A 55 -5.73 5.39 -1.47
C VAL A 55 -6.81 4.74 -0.62
N VAL A 56 -7.04 5.30 0.55
CA VAL A 56 -8.10 4.86 1.46
C VAL A 56 -9.00 6.02 1.83
N TRP A 57 -10.26 5.73 2.13
CA TRP A 57 -11.29 6.73 2.33
C TRP A 57 -11.96 6.57 3.69
N GLY A 58 -12.49 7.67 4.21
CA GLY A 58 -13.32 7.70 5.39
C GLY A 58 -12.59 7.22 6.64
N LYS A 59 -13.22 6.32 7.37
CA LYS A 59 -12.70 5.85 8.65
C LYS A 59 -11.34 5.16 8.50
N GLN A 60 -11.13 4.44 7.43
CA GLN A 60 -9.83 3.80 7.15
C GLN A 60 -8.73 4.84 6.93
N ALA A 61 -9.05 5.97 6.32
CA ALA A 61 -8.10 7.06 6.15
C ALA A 61 -7.71 7.67 7.51
N GLU A 62 -8.66 7.84 8.40
CA GLU A 62 -8.39 8.35 9.75
C GLU A 62 -7.53 7.38 10.54
N ILE A 63 -7.80 6.08 10.44
CA ILE A 63 -6.99 5.05 11.09
C ILE A 63 -5.57 5.05 10.53
N ALA A 64 -5.41 5.16 9.22
CA ALA A 64 -4.09 5.21 8.60
C ALA A 64 -3.29 6.42 9.10
N GLN A 65 -3.92 7.58 9.18
CA GLN A 65 -3.27 8.78 9.69
C GLN A 65 -2.82 8.62 11.14
N GLN A 66 -3.62 7.94 11.95
CA GLN A 66 -3.38 7.81 13.38
C GLN A 66 -2.31 6.78 13.72
N TYR A 67 -2.25 5.68 12.98
CA TYR A 67 -1.42 4.53 13.34
C TYR A 67 -0.27 4.23 12.38
N LEU A 68 -0.32 4.70 11.15
CA LEU A 68 0.70 4.40 10.15
C LEU A 68 1.72 5.52 10.04
N GLU A 69 2.97 5.13 9.85
CA GLU A 69 4.08 6.06 9.63
C GLU A 69 5.09 5.44 8.68
N LYS A 70 6.07 6.21 8.26
CA LYS A 70 7.17 5.72 7.44
C LYS A 70 7.79 4.47 8.07
N GLY A 71 7.93 3.41 7.29
CA GLY A 71 8.52 2.15 7.74
C GLY A 71 7.54 1.16 8.35
N SER A 72 6.28 1.55 8.59
CA SER A 72 5.27 0.64 9.13
C SER A 72 5.05 -0.54 8.19
N LEU A 73 5.00 -1.74 8.77
CA LEU A 73 4.63 -2.95 8.04
C LEU A 73 3.11 -3.04 7.98
N VAL A 74 2.57 -3.16 6.78
CA VAL A 74 1.12 -3.20 6.57
C VAL A 74 0.71 -4.40 5.73
N PHE A 75 -0.49 -4.88 6.01
CA PHE A 75 -1.18 -5.87 5.21
C PHE A 75 -2.38 -5.19 4.57
N ILE A 76 -2.42 -5.20 3.24
CA ILE A 76 -3.48 -4.56 2.49
C ILE A 76 -4.25 -5.62 1.73
N ASP A 77 -5.55 -5.66 1.99
CA ASP A 77 -6.49 -6.57 1.35
C ASP A 77 -7.60 -5.71 0.75
N ARG A 78 -7.67 -5.67 -0.55
CA ARG A 78 -8.66 -4.86 -1.25
C ARG A 78 -9.15 -5.51 -2.51
N LYS A 79 -10.31 -5.07 -2.98
CA LYS A 79 -10.80 -5.46 -4.30
C LYS A 79 -10.01 -4.71 -5.36
N SER A 80 -9.60 -5.43 -6.40
CA SER A 80 -9.02 -4.81 -7.58
C SER A 80 -10.13 -4.13 -8.38
N VAL A 81 -9.89 -2.90 -8.83
CA VAL A 81 -10.81 -2.17 -9.69
C VAL A 81 -10.19 -2.13 -11.08
N VAL A 82 -10.92 -2.66 -12.03
CA VAL A 82 -10.49 -2.71 -13.43
C VAL A 82 -11.23 -1.67 -14.24
#